data_7f82a0fb3993598c43fe054a684eac72
#
_entry.id   7f82a0fb3993598c43fe054a684eac72
#
_cell.length_a   1.000
_cell.length_b   1.000
_cell.length_c   1.000
_cell.angle_alpha   90.00
_cell.angle_beta   90.00
_cell.angle_gamma   90.00
#
_symmetry.space_group_name_H-M   'P 1'
#
loop_
_entity.id
_entity.type
_entity.pdbx_description
1 polymer ?
#
loop_
_entity_poly.entity_id
_entity_poly.type
_entity_poly.pdbx_seq_one_letter_code
_entity_poly.pdbx_strand_id
1 'polypeptide(L)'
;MFAPPASGSARYDGMAVVPSTVGTVGRVAAGTAQSLIERAADVMLKERRRLVFVVRETPLSLIHLRNMAALTEAGAVILPASPSFYAAPQGIEELCGTVADRAAALLGVDIPRYEWGK
;
A
#
# COMPACT_ATOMS: atom_id res chain seq x y z
N MET A 1 -6.65 5.33 -5.24
CA MET A 1 -6.61 4.69 -3.90
C MET A 1 -7.77 3.73 -3.77
N PHE A 2 -7.49 2.56 -3.30
CA PHE A 2 -8.50 1.54 -3.04
C PHE A 2 -8.81 1.56 -1.56
N ALA A 3 -9.91 2.18 -1.19
CA ALA A 3 -10.27 2.37 0.20
C ALA A 3 -11.66 1.81 0.47
N PRO A 4 -11.77 0.56 0.91
CA PRO A 4 -13.06 0.02 1.29
C PRO A 4 -13.61 0.74 2.52
N PRO A 5 -14.92 0.65 2.76
CA PRO A 5 -15.49 1.21 3.96
C PRO A 5 -14.85 0.64 5.23
N ALA A 6 -14.78 1.45 6.28
CA ALA A 6 -14.19 1.01 7.54
C ALA A 6 -15.16 0.13 8.33
N SER A 7 -15.53 -0.98 7.73
CA SER A 7 -16.48 -1.92 8.30
C SER A 7 -16.02 -3.34 8.10
N GLY A 8 -15.98 -4.13 9.16
CA GLY A 8 -15.60 -5.52 9.09
C GLY A 8 -16.58 -6.40 8.34
N SER A 9 -17.79 -5.90 8.07
CA SER A 9 -18.77 -6.67 7.32
C SER A 9 -18.58 -6.59 5.82
N ALA A 10 -17.80 -5.62 5.32
CA ALA A 10 -17.51 -5.51 3.89
C ALA A 10 -16.53 -6.60 3.47
N ARG A 11 -16.79 -7.22 2.32
CA ARG A 11 -15.96 -8.31 1.84
C ARG A 11 -15.06 -7.84 0.71
N TYR A 12 -13.91 -7.31 1.08
CA TYR A 12 -12.88 -6.91 0.15
C TYR A 12 -11.69 -7.85 0.26
N ASP A 13 -11.18 -8.32 -0.87
CA ASP A 13 -10.05 -9.25 -0.87
C ASP A 13 -8.74 -8.56 -0.52
N GLY A 14 -8.61 -7.29 -0.84
CA GLY A 14 -7.40 -6.56 -0.54
C GLY A 14 -7.58 -5.06 -0.62
N MET A 15 -6.59 -4.34 -0.11
CA MET A 15 -6.57 -2.89 -0.07
C MET A 15 -5.15 -2.40 -0.29
N ALA A 16 -5.00 -1.35 -1.09
CA ALA A 16 -3.72 -0.66 -1.23
C ALA A 16 -3.89 0.79 -0.81
N VAL A 17 -3.00 1.27 0.03
CA VAL A 17 -2.92 2.69 0.41
C VAL A 17 -1.85 3.33 -0.45
N VAL A 18 -2.26 4.17 -1.40
CA VAL A 18 -1.37 4.73 -2.42
C VAL A 18 -1.67 6.21 -2.61
N PRO A 19 -0.76 7.10 -2.34
CA PRO A 19 0.46 6.91 -1.58
C PRO A 19 0.17 6.82 -0.09
N SER A 20 1.07 6.20 0.66
CA SER A 20 0.97 6.16 2.10
C SER A 20 2.04 7.03 2.72
N THR A 21 1.66 7.87 3.68
CA THR A 21 2.64 8.64 4.45
C THR A 21 3.18 7.78 5.58
N VAL A 22 4.34 8.16 6.11
CA VAL A 22 4.87 7.49 7.30
C VAL A 22 3.98 7.76 8.52
N GLY A 23 3.22 8.86 8.51
CA GLY A 23 2.22 9.12 9.56
C GLY A 23 1.11 8.09 9.56
N THR A 24 0.58 7.76 8.38
CA THR A 24 -0.42 6.72 8.23
C THR A 24 0.11 5.36 8.69
N VAL A 25 1.32 5.01 8.24
CA VAL A 25 1.97 3.77 8.67
C VAL A 25 2.11 3.74 10.20
N GLY A 26 2.55 4.84 10.79
CA GLY A 26 2.74 4.93 12.24
C GLY A 26 1.45 4.76 13.01
N ARG A 27 0.39 5.43 12.59
CA ARG A 27 -0.90 5.34 13.29
C ARG A 27 -1.51 3.95 13.19
N VAL A 28 -1.43 3.33 12.02
CA VAL A 28 -1.95 1.97 11.86
C VAL A 28 -1.11 0.99 12.67
N ALA A 29 0.22 1.13 12.65
CA ALA A 29 1.11 0.27 13.42
C ALA A 29 0.87 0.38 14.92
N ALA A 30 0.54 1.58 15.40
CA ALA A 30 0.28 1.82 16.82
C ALA A 30 -1.17 1.49 17.24
N GLY A 31 -2.03 1.17 16.31
CA GLY A 31 -3.43 0.90 16.60
C GLY A 31 -4.23 2.17 16.88
N THR A 32 -3.76 3.33 16.41
CA THR A 32 -4.37 4.63 16.67
C THR A 32 -4.92 5.25 15.39
N ALA A 33 -5.53 4.43 14.55
CA ALA A 33 -6.10 4.88 13.28
C ALA A 33 -7.10 6.02 13.50
N GLN A 34 -6.98 7.07 12.70
CA GLN A 34 -7.82 8.27 12.84
C GLN A 34 -8.70 8.52 11.63
N SER A 35 -8.15 8.37 10.42
CA SER A 35 -8.91 8.63 9.20
C SER A 35 -9.72 7.40 8.79
N LEU A 36 -10.66 7.61 7.87
CA LEU A 36 -11.42 6.49 7.30
C LEU A 36 -10.49 5.46 6.65
N ILE A 37 -9.49 5.94 5.92
CA ILE A 37 -8.52 5.05 5.25
C ILE A 37 -7.73 4.25 6.28
N GLU A 38 -7.29 4.89 7.36
CA GLU A 38 -6.52 4.22 8.39
C GLU A 38 -7.36 3.19 9.13
N ARG A 39 -8.64 3.50 9.37
CA ARG A 39 -9.57 2.55 9.98
C ARG A 39 -9.85 1.38 9.07
N ALA A 40 -9.98 1.62 7.77
CA ALA A 40 -10.16 0.55 6.80
C ALA A 40 -8.93 -0.37 6.79
N ALA A 41 -7.73 0.21 6.82
CA ALA A 41 -6.49 -0.58 6.89
C ALA A 41 -6.44 -1.43 8.16
N ASP A 42 -6.86 -0.86 9.28
CA ASP A 42 -6.90 -1.59 10.54
C ASP A 42 -7.85 -2.79 10.46
N VAL A 43 -9.01 -2.63 9.83
CA VAL A 43 -9.94 -3.73 9.61
C VAL A 43 -9.33 -4.80 8.74
N MET A 44 -8.60 -4.42 7.68
CA MET A 44 -7.93 -5.39 6.81
C MET A 44 -6.90 -6.22 7.59
N LEU A 45 -6.12 -5.57 8.44
CA LEU A 45 -5.16 -6.28 9.30
C LEU A 45 -5.86 -7.22 10.26
N LYS A 46 -6.91 -6.74 10.91
CA LYS A 46 -7.66 -7.54 11.88
C LYS A 46 -8.24 -8.78 11.23
N GLU A 47 -8.73 -8.66 10.01
CA GLU A 47 -9.33 -9.76 9.29
C GLU A 47 -8.33 -10.56 8.46
N ARG A 48 -7.05 -10.22 8.55
CA ARG A 48 -5.95 -10.91 7.85
C ARG A 48 -6.13 -10.94 6.35
N ARG A 49 -6.59 -9.83 5.82
CA ARG A 49 -6.73 -9.64 4.38
C ARG A 49 -5.49 -8.97 3.83
N ARG A 50 -5.34 -9.01 2.52
CA ARG A 50 -4.17 -8.42 1.86
C ARG A 50 -4.22 -6.91 2.00
N LEU A 51 -3.12 -6.35 2.50
CA LEU A 51 -2.98 -4.92 2.72
C LEU A 51 -1.60 -4.49 2.25
N VAL A 52 -1.56 -3.51 1.36
CA VAL A 52 -0.31 -2.98 0.81
C VAL A 52 -0.24 -1.48 1.10
N PHE A 53 0.88 -1.05 1.67
CA PHE A 53 1.17 0.36 1.84
C PHE A 53 2.25 0.75 0.83
N VAL A 54 1.94 1.65 -0.08
CA VAL A 54 2.92 2.17 -1.04
C VAL A 54 3.53 3.42 -0.44
N VAL A 55 4.74 3.29 0.07
CA VAL A 55 5.40 4.33 0.85
C VAL A 55 6.44 5.06 0.02
N ARG A 56 6.43 6.38 0.09
CA ARG A 56 7.46 7.21 -0.51
C ARG A 56 7.94 8.20 0.52
N GLU A 57 9.08 7.94 1.09
CA GLU A 57 9.66 8.77 2.12
C GLU A 57 11.16 8.55 2.16
N THR A 58 11.92 9.63 2.29
CA THR A 58 13.37 9.51 2.40
C THR A 58 13.93 10.80 3.02
N PRO A 59 14.91 10.73 3.95
CA PRO A 59 15.37 9.49 4.59
C PRO A 59 14.37 8.96 5.59
N LEU A 60 14.55 7.71 6.01
CA LEU A 60 13.69 7.06 7.00
C LEU A 60 14.35 7.06 8.36
N SER A 61 13.59 7.42 9.39
CA SER A 61 14.08 7.33 10.77
C SER A 61 13.94 5.90 11.28
N LEU A 62 14.60 5.61 12.40
CA LEU A 62 14.44 4.31 13.03
C LEU A 62 12.98 4.04 13.42
N ILE A 63 12.27 5.07 13.85
CA ILE A 63 10.85 4.94 14.21
C ILE A 63 10.05 4.52 12.98
N HIS A 64 10.28 5.15 11.82
CA HIS A 64 9.61 4.77 10.58
C HIS A 64 9.87 3.31 10.23
N LEU A 65 11.13 2.89 10.32
CA LEU A 65 11.50 1.52 9.99
C LEU A 65 10.88 0.52 10.94
N ARG A 66 10.81 0.83 12.23
CA ARG A 66 10.17 -0.03 13.22
C ARG A 66 8.68 -0.17 12.98
N ASN A 67 8.02 0.92 12.59
CA ASN A 67 6.59 0.88 12.29
C ASN A 67 6.33 0.03 11.03
N MET A 68 7.18 0.15 10.02
CA MET A 68 7.07 -0.67 8.82
C MET A 68 7.29 -2.14 9.15
N ALA A 69 8.27 -2.44 10.00
CA ALA A 69 8.52 -3.81 10.44
C ALA A 69 7.31 -4.37 11.20
N ALA A 70 6.73 -3.57 12.08
CA ALA A 70 5.54 -4.00 12.84
C ALA A 70 4.38 -4.34 11.91
N LEU A 71 4.12 -3.51 10.90
CA LEU A 71 3.05 -3.78 9.93
C LEU A 71 3.35 -5.02 9.10
N THR A 72 4.61 -5.22 8.72
CA THR A 72 5.02 -6.40 7.97
C THR A 72 4.82 -7.67 8.81
N GLU A 73 5.17 -7.61 10.07
CA GLU A 73 4.95 -8.74 10.97
C GLU A 73 3.45 -9.03 11.16
N ALA A 74 2.63 -7.99 11.11
CA ALA A 74 1.18 -8.14 11.22
C ALA A 74 0.52 -8.65 9.93
N GLY A 75 1.28 -8.77 8.85
CA GLY A 75 0.77 -9.33 7.60
C GLY A 75 0.62 -8.35 6.45
N ALA A 76 0.93 -7.07 6.66
CA ALA A 76 0.89 -6.09 5.58
C ALA A 76 2.16 -6.17 4.73
N VAL A 77 2.09 -5.60 3.55
CA VAL A 77 3.24 -5.47 2.64
C VAL A 77 3.60 -4.00 2.56
N ILE A 78 4.87 -3.70 2.79
CA ILE A 78 5.40 -2.35 2.60
C ILE A 78 6.07 -2.33 1.23
N LEU A 79 5.52 -1.55 0.33
CA LEU A 79 6.02 -1.43 -1.04
C LEU A 79 6.62 -0.04 -1.22
N PRO A 80 7.94 0.09 -1.27
CA PRO A 80 8.54 1.38 -1.60
C PRO A 80 8.10 1.82 -3.00
N ALA A 81 7.79 3.10 -3.14
CA ALA A 81 7.35 3.65 -4.42
C ALA A 81 8.57 3.89 -5.31
N SER A 82 9.24 2.82 -5.70
CA SER A 82 10.41 2.84 -6.58
C SER A 82 10.00 2.32 -7.95
N PRO A 83 9.83 3.20 -8.94
CA PRO A 83 9.47 2.73 -10.28
C PRO A 83 10.53 1.82 -10.86
N SER A 84 10.09 0.86 -11.67
CA SER A 84 11.01 -0.04 -12.34
C SER A 84 11.57 0.62 -13.59
N PHE A 85 12.90 0.71 -13.68
CA PHE A 85 13.57 1.23 -14.86
C PHE A 85 13.96 0.12 -15.82
N TYR A 86 13.79 -1.13 -15.46
CA TYR A 86 14.10 -2.26 -16.36
C TYR A 86 13.15 -2.31 -17.55
N ALA A 87 11.96 -1.77 -17.40
CA ALA A 87 10.99 -1.70 -18.49
C ALA A 87 11.22 -0.50 -19.40
N ALA A 88 12.26 0.30 -19.15
CA ALA A 88 12.58 1.50 -19.92
C ALA A 88 11.37 2.43 -20.06
N PRO A 89 10.81 2.92 -18.95
CA PRO A 89 9.63 3.78 -19.03
C PRO A 89 9.91 5.06 -19.82
N GLN A 90 8.92 5.50 -20.56
CA GLN A 90 9.04 6.67 -21.42
C GLN A 90 8.63 7.97 -20.75
N GLY A 91 8.02 7.90 -19.58
CA GLY A 91 7.61 9.09 -18.88
C GLY A 91 7.09 8.79 -17.49
N ILE A 92 6.66 9.83 -16.80
CA ILE A 92 6.20 9.73 -15.42
C ILE A 92 4.99 8.81 -15.29
N GLU A 93 4.08 8.84 -16.25
CA GLU A 93 2.90 7.98 -16.21
C GLU A 93 3.27 6.50 -16.25
N GLU A 94 4.23 6.13 -17.07
CA GLU A 94 4.71 4.76 -17.11
C GLU A 94 5.43 4.38 -15.82
N LEU A 95 6.21 5.31 -15.25
CA LEU A 95 6.88 5.07 -13.97
C LEU A 95 5.86 4.81 -12.88
N CYS A 96 4.82 5.64 -12.80
CA CYS A 96 3.75 5.44 -11.83
C CYS A 96 3.00 4.14 -12.09
N GLY A 97 2.81 3.78 -13.37
CA GLY A 97 2.17 2.54 -13.76
C GLY A 97 2.89 1.32 -13.24
N THR A 98 4.24 1.32 -13.25
CA THR A 98 5.00 0.17 -12.74
C THR A 98 4.75 -0.05 -11.24
N VAL A 99 4.62 1.04 -10.47
CA VAL A 99 4.31 0.93 -9.05
C VAL A 99 2.88 0.45 -8.83
N ALA A 100 1.93 0.99 -9.59
CA ALA A 100 0.53 0.60 -9.49
C ALA A 100 0.35 -0.87 -9.87
N ASP A 101 1.02 -1.32 -10.93
CA ASP A 101 1.00 -2.74 -11.35
C ASP A 101 1.51 -3.63 -10.23
N ARG A 102 2.61 -3.24 -9.59
CA ARG A 102 3.20 -4.04 -8.54
C ARG A 102 2.26 -4.13 -7.34
N ALA A 103 1.64 -3.00 -6.97
CA ALA A 103 0.68 -2.98 -5.87
C ALA A 103 -0.53 -3.88 -6.18
N ALA A 104 -1.05 -3.80 -7.41
CA ALA A 104 -2.17 -4.65 -7.83
C ALA A 104 -1.78 -6.12 -7.80
N ALA A 105 -0.58 -6.46 -8.27
CA ALA A 105 -0.11 -7.85 -8.26
C ALA A 105 -0.02 -8.39 -6.84
N LEU A 106 0.46 -7.57 -5.90
CA LEU A 106 0.54 -7.97 -4.51
C LEU A 106 -0.83 -8.18 -3.88
N LEU A 107 -1.85 -7.49 -4.38
CA LEU A 107 -3.23 -7.70 -3.96
C LEU A 107 -3.88 -8.92 -4.62
N GLY A 108 -3.22 -9.51 -5.60
CA GLY A 108 -3.78 -10.62 -6.35
C GLY A 108 -4.70 -10.20 -7.49
N VAL A 109 -4.62 -8.95 -7.91
CA VAL A 109 -5.41 -8.42 -9.02
C VAL A 109 -4.60 -8.52 -10.29
N ASP A 110 -5.22 -9.06 -11.34
CA ASP A 110 -4.58 -9.19 -12.65
C ASP A 110 -5.03 -8.03 -13.52
N ILE A 111 -4.13 -7.09 -13.76
CA ILE A 111 -4.41 -5.90 -14.54
C ILE A 111 -3.66 -5.98 -15.86
N PRO A 112 -4.36 -5.86 -17.01
CA PRO A 112 -3.69 -5.89 -18.31
C PRO A 112 -2.66 -4.77 -18.42
N ARG A 113 -1.47 -5.13 -18.90
CA ARG A 113 -0.36 -4.19 -18.96
C ARG A 113 -0.60 -3.02 -19.90
N TYR A 114 -1.34 -3.23 -20.96
CA TYR A 114 -1.60 -2.15 -21.92
C TYR A 114 -2.35 -0.97 -21.30
N GLU A 115 -3.00 -1.18 -20.19
CA GLU A 115 -3.70 -0.10 -19.47
C GLU A 115 -2.73 0.85 -18.78
N TRP A 116 -1.46 0.50 -18.72
CA TRP A 116 -0.44 1.24 -17.99
C TRP A 116 0.61 1.89 -18.89
N GLY A 117 0.26 2.25 -20.09
CA GLY A 117 1.21 2.93 -20.96
C GLY A 117 2.01 2.00 -21.85
N LYS A 118 1.38 1.01 -22.28
CA LYS A 118 1.96 0.08 -23.20
C LYS A 118 2.19 0.70 -24.57
#